data_c83e7e92fa7419f63b544804e348435a
#
_entry.id   c83e7e92fa7419f63b544804e348435a
#
_cell.length_a   1.000
_cell.length_b   1.000
_cell.length_c   1.000
_cell.angle_alpha   90.00
_cell.angle_beta   90.00
_cell.angle_gamma   90.00
#
_symmetry.space_group_name_H-M   'P 1'
#
loop_
_entity.id
_entity.type
_entity.pdbx_description
1 polymer ?
#
loop_
_entity_poly.entity_id
_entity_poly.type
_entity_poly.pdbx_seq_one_letter_code
_entity_poly.pdbx_strand_id
1 'polypeptide(L)'
;MPLKYLPHINSPEDIRDYSNDQLHELCDELRDYIIETITEIGGHLAPTLGVIELSVALHYIYNTPKDKLIWDVGHQGYAHKLLTGRFNKFPTIRKFKGLSGFLKRSESNFDVIGAGHASTSISSALGIAEGRYQKKENFRVAAIIGDGSMTGGLAFEGINNAGHLGRQLLVILNDNEMSISPNVGAISTYFTRLISNPLYNRIRNEIWDLTGKLPIAKSTTRTLIRKVEESLKSLIVPGILFDELGFRYFGPIDGHDLDEVLHTLENIKDIQKPVLLHVLTKKGKGMVSMNVDTREYHDDAVKFHAVKPNGKKPYKIEKETPKITAPVFQDVFGKLTCEIARNRE
;
A
#
# COMPACT_ATOMS: atom_id res chain seq x y z
N MET A 1 7.44 -25.02 4.86
CA MET A 1 6.25 -25.82 5.18
C MET A 1 5.59 -26.28 3.89
N PRO A 2 4.82 -27.39 3.84
CA PRO A 2 4.05 -27.70 2.65
C PRO A 2 3.02 -26.58 2.42
N LEU A 3 2.97 -26.04 1.20
CA LEU A 3 2.03 -24.99 0.82
C LEU A 3 0.61 -25.56 0.76
N LYS A 4 -0.32 -24.91 1.45
CA LYS A 4 -1.71 -25.38 1.61
C LYS A 4 -2.67 -24.68 0.64
N TYR A 5 -2.43 -23.40 0.37
CA TYR A 5 -3.37 -22.53 -0.38
C TYR A 5 -2.82 -22.11 -1.73
N LEU A 6 -1.60 -21.58 -1.80
CA LEU A 6 -1.04 -20.96 -3.02
C LEU A 6 -1.06 -21.85 -4.27
N PRO A 7 -0.78 -23.17 -4.19
CA PRO A 7 -0.83 -24.04 -5.37
C PRO A 7 -2.22 -24.17 -5.99
N HIS A 8 -3.27 -23.84 -5.23
CA HIS A 8 -4.67 -23.99 -5.62
C HIS A 8 -5.32 -22.67 -6.05
N ILE A 9 -4.65 -21.52 -5.87
CA ILE A 9 -5.17 -20.22 -6.26
C ILE A 9 -4.84 -19.94 -7.73
N ASN A 10 -5.86 -19.99 -8.58
CA ASN A 10 -5.77 -19.68 -10.01
C ASN A 10 -6.36 -18.29 -10.32
N SER A 11 -7.28 -17.83 -9.47
CA SER A 11 -7.91 -16.52 -9.54
C SER A 11 -8.29 -16.04 -8.14
N PRO A 12 -8.55 -14.73 -7.95
CA PRO A 12 -9.08 -14.22 -6.68
C PRO A 12 -10.43 -14.80 -6.28
N GLU A 13 -11.16 -15.42 -7.18
CA GLU A 13 -12.42 -16.10 -6.88
C GLU A 13 -12.23 -17.26 -5.92
N ASP A 14 -11.08 -17.93 -6.01
CA ASP A 14 -10.77 -19.13 -5.21
C ASP A 14 -10.63 -18.82 -3.70
N ILE A 15 -10.39 -17.56 -3.32
CA ILE A 15 -10.27 -17.17 -1.91
C ILE A 15 -11.55 -16.57 -1.31
N ARG A 16 -12.61 -16.36 -2.10
CA ARG A 16 -13.82 -15.65 -1.62
C ARG A 16 -14.64 -16.43 -0.60
N ASP A 17 -14.55 -17.73 -0.64
CA ASP A 17 -15.23 -18.62 0.31
C ASP A 17 -14.35 -19.00 1.51
N TYR A 18 -13.16 -18.41 1.63
CA TYR A 18 -12.28 -18.66 2.78
C TYR A 18 -12.84 -18.01 4.04
N SER A 19 -12.73 -18.72 5.16
CA SER A 19 -12.97 -18.16 6.48
C SER A 19 -11.87 -17.15 6.86
N ASN A 20 -12.13 -16.30 7.86
CA ASN A 20 -11.11 -15.38 8.36
C ASN A 20 -9.81 -16.11 8.74
N ASP A 21 -9.90 -17.23 9.46
CA ASP A 21 -8.73 -18.03 9.84
C ASP A 21 -7.94 -18.50 8.61
N GLN A 22 -8.62 -18.92 7.54
CA GLN A 22 -7.98 -19.33 6.30
C GLN A 22 -7.31 -18.16 5.58
N LEU A 23 -7.90 -16.95 5.65
CA LEU A 23 -7.28 -15.74 5.10
C LEU A 23 -6.02 -15.33 5.88
N HIS A 24 -6.02 -15.48 7.21
CA HIS A 24 -4.82 -15.26 8.03
C HIS A 24 -3.73 -16.28 7.69
N GLU A 25 -4.05 -17.58 7.62
CA GLU A 25 -3.11 -18.61 7.20
C GLU A 25 -2.57 -18.35 5.79
N LEU A 26 -3.39 -17.86 4.87
CA LEU A 26 -2.95 -17.48 3.51
C LEU A 26 -1.98 -16.29 3.54
N CYS A 27 -2.20 -15.29 4.40
CA CYS A 27 -1.26 -14.18 4.55
C CYS A 27 0.11 -14.67 5.01
N ASP A 28 0.15 -15.59 5.97
CA ASP A 28 1.41 -16.17 6.47
C ASP A 28 2.09 -17.00 5.38
N GLU A 29 1.35 -17.85 4.66
CA GLU A 29 1.88 -18.66 3.56
C GLU A 29 2.43 -17.78 2.42
N LEU A 30 1.74 -16.72 2.05
CA LEU A 30 2.21 -15.72 1.08
C LEU A 30 3.52 -15.08 1.53
N ARG A 31 3.61 -14.68 2.79
CA ARG A 31 4.78 -14.05 3.38
C ARG A 31 6.00 -14.96 3.31
N ASP A 32 5.86 -16.17 3.81
CA ASP A 32 6.93 -17.15 3.85
C ASP A 32 7.40 -17.51 2.45
N TYR A 33 6.48 -17.77 1.53
CA TYR A 33 6.79 -18.11 0.15
C TYR A 33 7.49 -16.97 -0.60
N ILE A 34 7.05 -15.72 -0.40
CA ILE A 34 7.70 -14.56 -1.00
C ILE A 34 9.10 -14.36 -0.43
N ILE A 35 9.28 -14.49 0.89
CA ILE A 35 10.60 -14.38 1.54
C ILE A 35 11.54 -15.42 0.97
N GLU A 36 11.13 -16.69 0.94
CA GLU A 36 11.95 -17.79 0.43
C GLU A 36 12.34 -17.56 -1.03
N THR A 37 11.34 -17.32 -1.88
CA THR A 37 11.56 -17.21 -3.34
C THR A 37 12.38 -15.97 -3.68
N ILE A 38 12.06 -14.81 -3.12
CA ILE A 38 12.73 -13.56 -3.49
C ILE A 38 14.14 -13.45 -2.90
N THR A 39 14.41 -14.05 -1.76
CA THR A 39 15.79 -14.14 -1.25
C THR A 39 16.65 -15.04 -2.12
N GLU A 40 16.09 -16.10 -2.72
CA GLU A 40 16.81 -16.97 -3.66
C GLU A 40 17.14 -16.25 -4.98
N ILE A 41 16.15 -15.59 -5.59
CA ILE A 41 16.25 -15.08 -6.97
C ILE A 41 16.51 -13.58 -7.08
N GLY A 42 16.32 -12.82 -6.00
CA GLY A 42 16.41 -11.37 -5.96
C GLY A 42 15.13 -10.65 -6.38
N GLY A 43 14.90 -9.46 -5.83
CA GLY A 43 13.70 -8.65 -6.14
C GLY A 43 13.33 -7.65 -5.05
N HIS A 44 12.16 -7.02 -5.20
CA HIS A 44 11.62 -6.07 -4.24
C HIS A 44 10.93 -6.83 -3.10
N LEU A 45 11.59 -6.92 -1.95
CA LEU A 45 11.12 -7.76 -0.84
C LEU A 45 10.31 -6.95 0.18
N ALA A 46 10.95 -5.98 0.85
CA ALA A 46 10.31 -5.25 1.94
C ALA A 46 9.02 -4.51 1.55
N PRO A 47 8.91 -3.86 0.37
CA PRO A 47 7.66 -3.23 -0.04
C PRO A 47 6.50 -4.22 -0.17
N THR A 48 6.77 -5.42 -0.68
CA THR A 48 5.74 -6.46 -0.85
C THR A 48 5.27 -7.01 0.49
N LEU A 49 6.20 -7.25 1.43
CA LEU A 49 5.88 -7.79 2.75
C LEU A 49 5.02 -6.83 3.58
N GLY A 50 5.11 -5.53 3.32
CA GLY A 50 4.30 -4.51 3.97
C GLY A 50 2.83 -4.49 3.55
N VAL A 51 2.46 -5.12 2.43
CA VAL A 51 1.10 -5.02 1.86
C VAL A 51 0.43 -6.37 1.61
N ILE A 52 0.85 -7.43 2.29
CA ILE A 52 0.29 -8.77 2.10
C ILE A 52 -1.17 -8.81 2.54
N GLU A 53 -1.46 -8.40 3.77
CA GLU A 53 -2.81 -8.38 4.33
C GLU A 53 -3.72 -7.49 3.48
N LEU A 54 -3.26 -6.31 3.09
CA LEU A 54 -3.98 -5.41 2.19
C LEU A 54 -4.25 -6.05 0.82
N SER A 55 -3.28 -6.80 0.26
CA SER A 55 -3.47 -7.48 -1.02
C SER A 55 -4.52 -8.58 -0.93
N VAL A 56 -4.49 -9.39 0.14
CA VAL A 56 -5.50 -10.44 0.39
C VAL A 56 -6.88 -9.82 0.55
N ALA A 57 -7.01 -8.79 1.40
CA ALA A 57 -8.28 -8.11 1.64
C ALA A 57 -8.86 -7.49 0.37
N LEU A 58 -8.03 -6.84 -0.46
CA LEU A 58 -8.47 -6.26 -1.73
C LEU A 58 -8.99 -7.32 -2.70
N HIS A 59 -8.30 -8.45 -2.84
CA HIS A 59 -8.75 -9.52 -3.72
C HIS A 59 -9.93 -10.33 -3.18
N TYR A 60 -10.13 -10.32 -1.87
CA TYR A 60 -11.30 -10.90 -1.22
C TYR A 60 -12.57 -10.05 -1.44
N ILE A 61 -12.45 -8.71 -1.27
CA ILE A 61 -13.59 -7.78 -1.31
C ILE A 61 -13.94 -7.34 -2.75
N TYR A 62 -12.93 -7.10 -3.61
CA TYR A 62 -13.13 -6.59 -4.96
C TYR A 62 -13.24 -7.71 -6.00
N ASN A 63 -14.23 -7.59 -6.89
CA ASN A 63 -14.46 -8.55 -7.96
C ASN A 63 -13.51 -8.32 -9.14
N THR A 64 -12.20 -8.54 -8.91
CA THR A 64 -11.21 -8.45 -9.98
C THR A 64 -11.30 -9.65 -10.93
N PRO A 65 -11.08 -9.49 -12.25
CA PRO A 65 -10.58 -8.30 -12.94
C PRO A 65 -11.69 -7.32 -13.38
N LYS A 66 -12.97 -7.54 -13.03
CA LYS A 66 -14.05 -6.58 -13.31
C LYS A 66 -13.77 -5.27 -12.59
N ASP A 67 -13.63 -5.29 -11.27
CA ASP A 67 -13.13 -4.18 -10.47
C ASP A 67 -11.65 -3.96 -10.76
N LYS A 68 -11.18 -2.72 -10.69
CA LYS A 68 -9.83 -2.33 -11.12
C LYS A 68 -8.97 -1.93 -9.95
N LEU A 69 -7.88 -2.68 -9.72
CA LEU A 69 -6.85 -2.34 -8.72
C LEU A 69 -5.62 -1.79 -9.44
N ILE A 70 -5.25 -0.56 -9.14
CA ILE A 70 -4.13 0.15 -9.76
C ILE A 70 -3.04 0.38 -8.71
N TRP A 71 -1.92 -0.32 -8.85
CA TRP A 71 -0.79 -0.26 -7.94
C TRP A 71 0.21 0.79 -8.42
N ASP A 72 0.49 1.79 -7.56
CA ASP A 72 1.55 2.76 -7.83
C ASP A 72 2.91 2.09 -7.83
N VAL A 73 3.79 2.44 -8.76
CA VAL A 73 5.09 1.77 -9.01
C VAL A 73 4.94 0.28 -9.36
N GLY A 74 4.16 -0.48 -8.60
CA GLY A 74 3.94 -1.92 -8.80
C GLY A 74 5.04 -2.84 -8.26
N HIS A 75 6.02 -2.30 -7.54
CA HIS A 75 7.12 -3.06 -6.91
C HIS A 75 6.65 -3.86 -5.68
N GLN A 76 5.52 -3.49 -5.09
CA GLN A 76 4.85 -4.17 -3.98
C GLN A 76 3.88 -5.27 -4.45
N GLY A 77 3.71 -5.48 -5.76
CA GLY A 77 2.65 -6.29 -6.34
C GLY A 77 2.91 -7.81 -6.40
N TYR A 78 3.83 -8.37 -5.63
CA TYR A 78 4.13 -9.82 -5.71
C TYR A 78 3.01 -10.69 -5.14
N ALA A 79 2.40 -10.27 -4.02
CA ALA A 79 1.21 -10.93 -3.49
C ALA A 79 0.05 -10.88 -4.49
N HIS A 80 -0.18 -9.72 -5.15
CA HIS A 80 -1.15 -9.60 -6.23
C HIS A 80 -0.89 -10.60 -7.38
N LYS A 81 0.37 -10.80 -7.79
CA LYS A 81 0.70 -11.80 -8.82
C LYS A 81 0.36 -13.23 -8.38
N LEU A 82 0.67 -13.59 -7.14
CA LEU A 82 0.38 -14.91 -6.59
C LEU A 82 -1.13 -15.16 -6.49
N LEU A 83 -1.89 -14.20 -5.99
CA LEU A 83 -3.35 -14.26 -5.85
C LEU A 83 -4.10 -14.25 -7.21
N THR A 84 -3.41 -13.93 -8.29
CA THR A 84 -3.99 -13.87 -9.64
C THR A 84 -3.44 -14.96 -10.58
N GLY A 85 -3.14 -16.16 -10.03
CA GLY A 85 -2.86 -17.39 -10.77
C GLY A 85 -1.46 -17.48 -11.35
N ARG A 86 -0.50 -16.71 -10.85
CA ARG A 86 0.88 -16.73 -11.35
C ARG A 86 1.85 -17.54 -10.47
N PHE A 87 1.33 -18.34 -9.55
CA PHE A 87 2.13 -19.16 -8.63
C PHE A 87 3.18 -19.99 -9.35
N ASN A 88 2.78 -20.81 -10.33
CA ASN A 88 3.70 -21.71 -11.05
C ASN A 88 4.80 -20.98 -11.83
N LYS A 89 4.55 -19.72 -12.23
CA LYS A 89 5.51 -18.89 -12.96
C LYS A 89 6.31 -17.99 -12.02
N PHE A 90 5.93 -17.86 -10.74
CA PHE A 90 6.53 -16.90 -9.83
C PHE A 90 8.05 -17.08 -9.66
N PRO A 91 8.64 -18.31 -9.62
CA PRO A 91 10.08 -18.50 -9.56
C PRO A 91 10.85 -17.98 -10.79
N THR A 92 10.14 -17.54 -11.84
CA THR A 92 10.76 -16.95 -13.04
C THR A 92 10.78 -15.42 -13.00
N ILE A 93 10.29 -14.79 -11.91
CA ILE A 93 10.19 -13.33 -11.81
C ILE A 93 11.57 -12.69 -11.99
N ARG A 94 11.64 -11.61 -12.78
CA ARG A 94 12.86 -10.89 -13.17
C ARG A 94 13.85 -11.68 -14.01
N LYS A 95 13.55 -12.94 -14.40
CA LYS A 95 14.37 -13.70 -15.36
C LYS A 95 13.97 -13.40 -16.80
N PHE A 96 14.88 -13.63 -17.73
CA PHE A 96 14.59 -13.46 -19.16
C PHE A 96 13.40 -14.34 -19.59
N LYS A 97 12.43 -13.77 -20.29
CA LYS A 97 11.15 -14.39 -20.66
C LYS A 97 10.28 -14.89 -19.47
N GLY A 98 10.67 -14.59 -18.23
CA GLY A 98 9.88 -14.83 -17.04
C GLY A 98 8.92 -13.69 -16.70
N LEU A 99 8.34 -13.73 -15.50
CA LEU A 99 7.48 -12.66 -15.00
C LEU A 99 8.28 -11.36 -14.77
N SER A 100 7.66 -10.23 -15.09
CA SER A 100 8.20 -8.90 -14.79
C SER A 100 8.26 -8.66 -13.28
N GLY A 101 9.28 -7.91 -12.83
CA GLY A 101 9.37 -7.44 -11.45
C GLY A 101 8.36 -6.36 -11.07
N PHE A 102 7.62 -5.84 -12.07
CA PHE A 102 6.51 -4.89 -11.92
C PHE A 102 5.25 -5.47 -12.55
N LEU A 103 4.11 -4.82 -12.33
CA LEU A 103 2.87 -5.22 -12.99
C LEU A 103 2.93 -4.89 -14.49
N LYS A 104 2.39 -5.78 -15.32
CA LYS A 104 2.48 -5.66 -16.77
C LYS A 104 1.24 -6.21 -17.45
N ARG A 105 0.51 -5.36 -18.16
CA ARG A 105 -0.75 -5.72 -18.84
C ARG A 105 -0.67 -6.96 -19.76
N SER A 106 0.49 -7.18 -20.38
CA SER A 106 0.69 -8.35 -21.25
C SER A 106 0.91 -9.66 -20.49
N GLU A 107 1.02 -9.64 -19.14
CA GLU A 107 1.15 -10.84 -18.32
C GLU A 107 -0.21 -11.36 -17.84
N SER A 108 -1.13 -10.44 -17.52
CA SER A 108 -2.40 -10.80 -16.90
C SER A 108 -3.47 -9.73 -17.10
N ASN A 109 -4.74 -10.15 -17.25
CA ASN A 109 -5.88 -9.24 -17.27
C ASN A 109 -6.13 -8.54 -15.92
N PHE A 110 -5.52 -9.04 -14.84
CA PHE A 110 -5.57 -8.42 -13.52
C PHE A 110 -4.61 -7.23 -13.41
N ASP A 111 -3.59 -7.14 -14.27
CA ASP A 111 -2.66 -6.01 -14.32
C ASP A 111 -3.27 -4.88 -15.18
N VAL A 112 -4.03 -4.00 -14.56
CA VAL A 112 -4.86 -2.97 -15.22
C VAL A 112 -4.05 -1.99 -16.05
N ILE A 113 -2.88 -1.58 -15.54
CA ILE A 113 -1.90 -0.70 -16.22
C ILE A 113 -0.50 -1.29 -16.15
N GLY A 114 0.38 -0.83 -17.03
CA GLY A 114 1.82 -1.05 -16.87
C GLY A 114 2.34 -0.17 -15.75
N ALA A 115 3.12 -0.74 -14.83
CA ALA A 115 3.67 -0.05 -13.68
C ALA A 115 5.19 0.13 -13.79
N GLY A 116 5.80 0.92 -12.90
CA GLY A 116 7.23 1.20 -12.85
C GLY A 116 7.57 2.65 -12.46
N HIS A 117 6.64 3.58 -12.63
CA HIS A 117 6.79 4.99 -12.28
C HIS A 117 5.94 5.37 -11.09
N ALA A 118 6.51 6.13 -10.15
CA ALA A 118 5.82 6.62 -8.97
C ALA A 118 4.79 7.71 -9.31
N SER A 119 3.80 7.88 -8.44
CA SER A 119 2.80 8.95 -8.45
C SER A 119 1.77 8.88 -9.59
N THR A 120 1.74 7.80 -10.38
CA THR A 120 0.89 7.70 -11.58
C THR A 120 -0.47 7.04 -11.33
N SER A 121 -0.62 6.31 -10.24
CA SER A 121 -1.79 5.45 -9.99
C SER A 121 -3.11 6.22 -9.87
N ILE A 122 -3.11 7.36 -9.18
CA ILE A 122 -4.34 8.13 -8.93
C ILE A 122 -4.91 8.69 -10.23
N SER A 123 -4.07 9.33 -11.05
CA SER A 123 -4.48 9.87 -12.35
C SER A 123 -4.95 8.77 -13.30
N SER A 124 -4.27 7.61 -13.30
CA SER A 124 -4.68 6.45 -14.10
C SER A 124 -6.02 5.88 -13.63
N ALA A 125 -6.21 5.75 -12.32
CA ALA A 125 -7.46 5.27 -11.73
C ALA A 125 -8.62 6.24 -12.00
N LEU A 126 -8.36 7.55 -11.90
CA LEU A 126 -9.36 8.57 -12.23
C LEU A 126 -9.79 8.50 -13.68
N GLY A 127 -8.84 8.34 -14.62
CA GLY A 127 -9.17 8.16 -16.05
C GLY A 127 -10.06 6.94 -16.29
N ILE A 128 -9.80 5.82 -15.60
CA ILE A 128 -10.64 4.62 -15.66
C ILE A 128 -12.02 4.87 -15.04
N ALA A 129 -12.08 5.54 -13.89
CA ALA A 129 -13.34 5.88 -13.22
C ALA A 129 -14.19 6.84 -14.06
N GLU A 130 -13.58 7.81 -14.75
CA GLU A 130 -14.26 8.70 -15.68
C GLU A 130 -14.74 7.94 -16.92
N GLY A 131 -13.90 7.07 -17.52
CA GLY A 131 -14.30 6.21 -18.64
C GLY A 131 -15.48 5.30 -18.29
N ARG A 132 -15.48 4.70 -17.09
CA ARG A 132 -16.61 3.94 -16.53
C ARG A 132 -17.88 4.79 -16.46
N TYR A 133 -17.77 6.03 -15.95
CA TYR A 133 -18.90 6.95 -15.83
C TYR A 133 -19.49 7.29 -17.20
N GLN A 134 -18.66 7.64 -18.16
CA GLN A 134 -19.08 7.98 -19.53
C GLN A 134 -19.77 6.80 -20.24
N LYS A 135 -19.29 5.59 -20.01
CA LYS A 135 -19.88 4.36 -20.57
C LYS A 135 -21.06 3.81 -19.78
N LYS A 136 -21.39 4.41 -18.63
CA LYS A 136 -22.42 3.92 -17.70
C LYS A 136 -22.18 2.47 -17.24
N GLU A 137 -20.92 2.08 -17.14
CA GLU A 137 -20.51 0.77 -16.62
C GLU A 137 -20.52 0.76 -15.09
N ASN A 138 -20.67 -0.43 -14.50
CA ASN A 138 -20.69 -0.61 -13.04
C ASN A 138 -19.59 -1.54 -12.59
N PHE A 139 -18.47 -0.97 -12.16
CA PHE A 139 -17.35 -1.64 -11.49
C PHE A 139 -16.63 -0.65 -10.58
N ARG A 140 -15.89 -1.16 -9.59
CA ARG A 140 -15.14 -0.33 -8.65
C ARG A 140 -13.73 -0.07 -9.16
N VAL A 141 -13.15 1.05 -8.73
CA VAL A 141 -11.77 1.42 -9.05
C VAL A 141 -11.06 1.82 -7.77
N ALA A 142 -9.89 1.20 -7.51
CA ALA A 142 -9.05 1.52 -6.40
C ALA A 142 -7.60 1.77 -6.86
N ALA A 143 -6.99 2.85 -6.38
CA ALA A 143 -5.57 3.16 -6.54
C ALA A 143 -4.85 2.90 -5.21
N ILE A 144 -3.76 2.13 -5.24
CA ILE A 144 -2.92 1.86 -4.08
C ILE A 144 -1.61 2.60 -4.26
N ILE A 145 -1.34 3.59 -3.40
CA ILE A 145 -0.19 4.47 -3.50
C ILE A 145 0.57 4.54 -2.17
N GLY A 146 1.89 4.49 -2.24
CA GLY A 146 2.73 4.69 -1.06
C GLY A 146 2.87 6.17 -0.69
N ASP A 147 3.12 6.44 0.59
CA ASP A 147 3.36 7.77 1.16
C ASP A 147 4.48 8.53 0.43
N GLY A 148 5.59 7.85 0.09
CA GLY A 148 6.65 8.44 -0.71
C GLY A 148 6.19 8.86 -2.12
N SER A 149 5.39 8.04 -2.80
CA SER A 149 4.82 8.36 -4.11
C SER A 149 3.76 9.47 -4.03
N MET A 150 3.07 9.60 -2.90
CA MET A 150 2.08 10.66 -2.66
C MET A 150 2.71 12.06 -2.62
N THR A 151 4.02 12.17 -2.38
CA THR A 151 4.73 13.47 -2.40
C THR A 151 4.96 14.03 -3.80
N GLY A 152 4.74 13.25 -4.85
CA GLY A 152 4.96 13.67 -6.23
C GLY A 152 3.84 14.58 -6.76
N GLY A 153 4.19 15.58 -7.57
CA GLY A 153 3.24 16.54 -8.13
C GLY A 153 2.09 15.91 -8.91
N LEU A 154 2.37 14.85 -9.68
CA LEU A 154 1.34 14.12 -10.43
C LEU A 154 0.27 13.46 -9.54
N ALA A 155 0.64 13.00 -8.34
CA ALA A 155 -0.31 12.48 -7.37
C ALA A 155 -1.25 13.60 -6.87
N PHE A 156 -0.71 14.81 -6.62
CA PHE A 156 -1.50 15.97 -6.23
C PHE A 156 -2.46 16.44 -7.32
N GLU A 157 -2.02 16.48 -8.57
CA GLU A 157 -2.91 16.77 -9.70
C GLU A 157 -4.04 15.73 -9.79
N GLY A 158 -3.70 14.45 -9.59
CA GLY A 158 -4.67 13.36 -9.57
C GLY A 158 -5.71 13.52 -8.48
N ILE A 159 -5.29 13.85 -7.25
CA ILE A 159 -6.19 14.10 -6.11
C ILE A 159 -7.07 15.32 -6.38
N ASN A 160 -6.49 16.45 -6.77
CA ASN A 160 -7.22 17.67 -7.04
C ASN A 160 -8.30 17.47 -8.11
N ASN A 161 -7.97 16.79 -9.19
CA ASN A 161 -8.93 16.52 -10.27
C ASN A 161 -9.97 15.46 -9.86
N ALA A 162 -9.60 14.45 -9.10
CA ALA A 162 -10.54 13.42 -8.60
C ALA A 162 -11.59 14.03 -7.67
N GLY A 163 -11.18 14.93 -6.76
CA GLY A 163 -12.10 15.65 -5.90
C GLY A 163 -13.05 16.56 -6.68
N HIS A 164 -12.53 17.29 -7.67
CA HIS A 164 -13.34 18.15 -8.55
C HIS A 164 -14.41 17.35 -9.32
N LEU A 165 -14.03 16.23 -9.92
CA LEU A 165 -14.95 15.38 -10.69
C LEU A 165 -15.93 14.59 -9.82
N GLY A 166 -15.59 14.35 -8.56
CA GLY A 166 -16.43 13.66 -7.58
C GLY A 166 -16.80 12.22 -7.95
N ARG A 167 -15.99 11.54 -8.77
CA ARG A 167 -16.26 10.15 -9.19
C ARG A 167 -15.99 9.18 -8.04
N GLN A 168 -16.76 8.09 -8.00
CA GLN A 168 -16.48 6.97 -7.12
C GLN A 168 -15.09 6.40 -7.43
N LEU A 169 -14.15 6.65 -6.53
CA LEU A 169 -12.76 6.22 -6.61
C LEU A 169 -12.25 6.01 -5.20
N LEU A 170 -11.64 4.86 -4.93
CA LEU A 170 -10.91 4.62 -3.69
C LEU A 170 -9.42 4.88 -3.93
N VAL A 171 -8.83 5.75 -3.12
CA VAL A 171 -7.37 5.93 -3.02
C VAL A 171 -6.93 5.34 -1.67
N ILE A 172 -6.07 4.34 -1.70
CA ILE A 172 -5.49 3.73 -0.52
C ILE A 172 -4.08 4.28 -0.36
N LEU A 173 -3.90 5.11 0.66
CA LEU A 173 -2.59 5.61 1.07
C LEU A 173 -1.94 4.57 1.99
N ASN A 174 -0.98 3.84 1.46
CA ASN A 174 -0.15 2.90 2.21
C ASN A 174 1.02 3.66 2.82
N ASP A 175 0.88 4.02 4.10
CA ASP A 175 1.86 4.81 4.83
C ASP A 175 2.74 3.90 5.69
N ASN A 176 4.04 3.91 5.40
CA ASN A 176 5.05 3.22 6.19
C ASN A 176 6.21 4.16 6.57
N GLU A 177 5.99 5.47 6.44
CA GLU A 177 6.94 6.55 6.73
C GLU A 177 8.23 6.50 5.89
N MET A 178 8.25 5.64 4.84
CA MET A 178 9.45 5.38 4.06
C MET A 178 9.17 5.26 2.56
N SER A 179 10.05 5.91 1.79
CA SER A 179 10.28 5.56 0.37
C SER A 179 11.44 4.55 0.26
N ILE A 180 12.50 4.83 -0.49
CA ILE A 180 13.78 4.09 -0.40
C ILE A 180 14.53 4.52 0.89
N SER A 181 14.42 5.79 1.25
CA SER A 181 14.90 6.43 2.48
C SER A 181 13.70 7.05 3.23
N PRO A 182 13.88 7.55 4.47
CA PRO A 182 12.84 8.31 5.14
C PRO A 182 12.30 9.44 4.27
N ASN A 183 10.98 9.63 4.28
CA ASN A 183 10.34 10.66 3.46
C ASN A 183 10.69 12.07 3.93
N VAL A 184 10.73 13.00 2.97
CA VAL A 184 11.01 14.42 3.24
C VAL A 184 9.89 15.29 2.68
N GLY A 185 9.79 16.51 3.21
CA GLY A 185 8.85 17.53 2.73
C GLY A 185 7.62 17.73 3.62
N ALA A 186 6.86 18.79 3.34
CA ALA A 186 5.74 19.21 4.17
C ALA A 186 4.61 18.17 4.28
N ILE A 187 4.36 17.41 3.22
CA ILE A 187 3.35 16.35 3.21
C ILE A 187 3.75 15.18 4.11
N SER A 188 4.99 14.76 4.07
CA SER A 188 5.49 13.74 5.00
C SER A 188 5.34 14.21 6.45
N THR A 189 5.72 15.47 6.73
CA THR A 189 5.51 16.08 8.05
C THR A 189 4.02 16.11 8.43
N TYR A 190 3.14 16.36 7.48
CA TYR A 190 1.68 16.34 7.71
C TYR A 190 1.21 14.94 8.11
N PHE A 191 1.61 13.88 7.39
CA PHE A 191 1.26 12.50 7.74
C PHE A 191 1.80 12.10 9.11
N THR A 192 3.07 12.38 9.39
CA THR A 192 3.65 12.12 10.72
C THR A 192 2.86 12.80 11.85
N ARG A 193 2.43 14.07 11.64
CA ARG A 193 1.58 14.77 12.62
C ARG A 193 0.19 14.14 12.78
N LEU A 194 -0.39 13.60 11.70
CA LEU A 194 -1.65 12.86 11.76
C LEU A 194 -1.54 11.66 12.68
N ILE A 195 -0.49 10.85 12.49
CA ILE A 195 -0.26 9.60 13.23
C ILE A 195 0.10 9.89 14.69
N SER A 196 0.89 10.94 14.93
CA SER A 196 1.44 11.28 16.26
C SER A 196 0.45 12.03 17.17
N ASN A 197 -0.75 12.39 16.68
CA ASN A 197 -1.70 13.19 17.48
C ASN A 197 -2.41 12.34 18.54
N PRO A 198 -2.10 12.51 19.86
CA PRO A 198 -2.67 11.66 20.92
C PRO A 198 -4.19 11.88 21.07
N LEU A 199 -4.70 13.07 20.77
CA LEU A 199 -6.13 13.37 20.81
C LEU A 199 -6.89 12.60 19.72
N TYR A 200 -6.30 12.51 18.54
CA TYR A 200 -6.85 11.73 17.44
C TYR A 200 -6.95 10.25 17.80
N ASN A 201 -5.88 9.66 18.32
CA ASN A 201 -5.85 8.25 18.71
C ASN A 201 -6.88 7.92 19.80
N ARG A 202 -7.13 8.86 20.73
CA ARG A 202 -8.15 8.71 21.77
C ARG A 202 -9.56 8.79 21.21
N ILE A 203 -9.85 9.78 20.35
CA ILE A 203 -11.17 9.96 19.72
C ILE A 203 -11.49 8.81 18.78
N ARG A 204 -10.50 8.31 18.01
CA ARG A 204 -10.63 7.13 17.15
C ARG A 204 -11.13 5.93 17.95
N ASN A 205 -10.49 5.62 19.07
CA ASN A 205 -10.87 4.48 19.91
C ASN A 205 -12.26 4.64 20.52
N GLU A 206 -12.63 5.86 20.96
CA GLU A 206 -13.96 6.15 21.52
C GLU A 206 -15.08 6.08 20.46
N ILE A 207 -14.84 6.55 19.24
CA ILE A 207 -15.83 6.47 18.13
C ILE A 207 -15.98 5.02 17.67
N TRP A 208 -14.90 4.24 17.61
CA TRP A 208 -14.91 2.84 17.22
C TRP A 208 -15.70 1.97 18.23
N ASP A 209 -15.53 2.20 19.53
CA ASP A 209 -16.29 1.55 20.59
C ASP A 209 -17.77 1.93 20.58
N LEU A 210 -18.11 3.16 20.17
CA LEU A 210 -19.49 3.64 20.07
C LEU A 210 -20.22 3.10 18.83
N THR A 211 -19.55 2.98 17.69
CA THR A 211 -20.16 2.47 16.44
C THR A 211 -20.39 0.96 16.46
N GLY A 212 -19.56 0.22 17.20
CA GLY A 212 -19.75 -1.23 17.41
C GLY A 212 -20.90 -1.62 18.34
N LYS A 213 -21.47 -0.67 19.11
CA LYS A 213 -22.46 -0.93 20.15
C LYS A 213 -23.84 -0.28 19.95
N LEU A 214 -24.06 0.50 18.89
CA LEU A 214 -25.33 1.21 18.69
C LEU A 214 -26.24 0.52 17.67
N PRO A 215 -27.43 0.05 18.06
CA PRO A 215 -28.50 -0.26 17.10
C PRO A 215 -28.95 1.04 16.44
N ILE A 216 -29.17 1.00 15.14
CA ILE A 216 -29.60 2.10 14.28
C ILE A 216 -30.82 2.81 14.90
N ALA A 217 -30.62 3.93 15.57
CA ALA A 217 -31.67 4.75 16.14
C ALA A 217 -31.74 6.13 15.50
N LYS A 218 -32.97 6.46 15.11
CA LYS A 218 -33.53 7.57 14.35
C LYS A 218 -33.01 8.99 14.64
N SER A 219 -32.97 9.76 13.57
CA SER A 219 -32.96 11.25 13.33
C SER A 219 -32.39 12.23 14.37
N THR A 220 -32.50 12.06 15.65
CA THR A 220 -32.00 12.98 16.70
C THR A 220 -30.48 12.87 16.88
N THR A 221 -29.93 11.69 16.61
CA THR A 221 -28.49 11.41 16.72
C THR A 221 -27.68 12.10 15.60
N ARG A 222 -28.26 12.31 14.42
CA ARG A 222 -27.62 13.04 13.31
C ARG A 222 -27.31 14.49 13.65
N THR A 223 -28.15 15.15 14.41
CA THR A 223 -27.95 16.57 14.80
C THR A 223 -26.90 16.70 15.89
N LEU A 224 -26.79 15.70 16.78
CA LEU A 224 -25.74 15.66 17.82
C LEU A 224 -24.37 15.36 17.19
N ILE A 225 -24.30 14.37 16.29
CA ILE A 225 -23.10 14.02 15.53
C ILE A 225 -22.63 15.23 14.72
N ARG A 226 -23.53 15.95 14.05
CA ARG A 226 -23.20 17.15 13.29
C ARG A 226 -22.68 18.31 14.16
N LYS A 227 -23.22 18.49 15.37
CA LYS A 227 -22.70 19.49 16.33
C LYS A 227 -21.35 19.11 16.93
N VAL A 228 -21.11 17.81 17.14
CA VAL A 228 -19.80 17.29 17.56
C VAL A 228 -18.80 17.42 16.40
N GLU A 229 -19.18 17.11 15.16
CA GLU A 229 -18.37 17.36 13.95
C GLU A 229 -18.01 18.83 13.79
N GLU A 230 -18.96 19.76 14.01
CA GLU A 230 -18.72 21.20 13.88
C GLU A 230 -17.85 21.75 15.03
N SER A 231 -17.94 21.18 16.23
CA SER A 231 -17.08 21.53 17.36
C SER A 231 -15.67 20.93 17.27
N LEU A 232 -15.54 19.78 16.63
CA LEU A 232 -14.24 19.13 16.35
C LEU A 232 -13.51 19.75 15.15
N LYS A 233 -14.19 20.47 14.26
CA LYS A 233 -13.57 21.23 13.15
C LYS A 233 -12.63 22.35 13.60
N SER A 234 -12.70 22.77 14.86
CA SER A 234 -11.75 23.73 15.45
C SER A 234 -10.51 23.06 16.09
N LEU A 235 -10.53 21.75 16.25
CA LEU A 235 -9.40 20.94 16.70
C LEU A 235 -8.83 20.27 15.46
N ILE A 236 -7.54 20.34 15.22
CA ILE A 236 -6.82 19.80 14.07
C ILE A 236 -7.28 18.35 13.79
N VAL A 237 -8.35 18.23 12.96
CA VAL A 237 -8.90 16.91 12.57
C VAL A 237 -7.98 16.33 11.50
N PRO A 238 -7.48 15.12 11.70
CA PRO A 238 -6.75 14.40 10.66
C PRO A 238 -7.60 14.31 9.39
N GLY A 239 -7.00 14.58 8.24
CA GLY A 239 -7.70 14.46 6.96
C GLY A 239 -8.35 15.74 6.41
N ILE A 240 -8.39 16.86 7.17
CA ILE A 240 -8.97 18.13 6.69
C ILE A 240 -8.46 18.49 5.28
N LEU A 241 -7.17 18.30 5.00
CA LEU A 241 -6.62 18.56 3.68
C LEU A 241 -7.34 17.77 2.58
N PHE A 242 -7.64 16.49 2.83
CA PHE A 242 -8.31 15.65 1.85
C PHE A 242 -9.81 15.93 1.76
N ASP A 243 -10.44 16.30 2.88
CA ASP A 243 -11.84 16.72 2.89
C ASP A 243 -12.03 18.02 2.08
N GLU A 244 -11.14 18.99 2.22
CA GLU A 244 -11.13 20.24 1.43
C GLU A 244 -10.84 19.97 -0.06
N LEU A 245 -10.07 18.90 -0.38
CA LEU A 245 -9.86 18.42 -1.73
C LEU A 245 -11.01 17.55 -2.26
N GLY A 246 -12.11 17.42 -1.53
CA GLY A 246 -13.32 16.71 -1.96
C GLY A 246 -13.33 15.19 -1.72
N PHE A 247 -12.38 14.67 -0.99
CA PHE A 247 -12.34 13.26 -0.58
C PHE A 247 -13.02 13.05 0.78
N ARG A 248 -13.61 11.88 0.98
CA ARG A 248 -13.91 11.40 2.33
C ARG A 248 -12.70 10.67 2.88
N TYR A 249 -12.14 11.16 3.95
CA TYR A 249 -11.00 10.54 4.60
C TYR A 249 -11.45 9.48 5.61
N PHE A 250 -10.78 8.31 5.59
CA PHE A 250 -10.92 7.23 6.56
C PHE A 250 -9.54 6.78 7.05
N GLY A 251 -9.41 6.47 8.30
CA GLY A 251 -8.16 6.00 8.90
C GLY A 251 -7.51 7.07 9.81
N PRO A 252 -6.22 6.88 10.16
CA PRO A 252 -5.43 5.72 9.78
C PRO A 252 -5.90 4.43 10.46
N ILE A 253 -5.79 3.30 9.75
CA ILE A 253 -6.06 1.95 10.26
C ILE A 253 -4.76 1.12 10.27
N ASP A 254 -4.70 0.05 11.07
CA ASP A 254 -3.59 -0.89 11.02
C ASP A 254 -3.70 -1.79 9.79
N GLY A 255 -2.80 -1.62 8.82
CA GLY A 255 -2.78 -2.42 7.59
C GLY A 255 -2.31 -3.87 7.80
N HIS A 256 -1.89 -4.21 9.01
CA HIS A 256 -1.52 -5.57 9.39
C HIS A 256 -2.57 -6.28 10.23
N ASP A 257 -3.63 -5.59 10.62
CA ASP A 257 -4.84 -6.18 11.16
C ASP A 257 -5.79 -6.49 9.97
N LEU A 258 -5.76 -7.75 9.51
CA LEU A 258 -6.55 -8.19 8.37
C LEU A 258 -8.05 -7.97 8.60
N ASP A 259 -8.54 -8.19 9.83
CA ASP A 259 -9.96 -8.04 10.16
C ASP A 259 -10.39 -6.58 10.11
N GLU A 260 -9.55 -5.65 10.63
CA GLU A 260 -9.79 -4.20 10.53
C GLU A 260 -9.80 -3.75 9.06
N VAL A 261 -8.86 -4.25 8.24
CA VAL A 261 -8.78 -3.91 6.81
C VAL A 261 -10.00 -4.44 6.05
N LEU A 262 -10.39 -5.70 6.25
CA LEU A 262 -11.57 -6.30 5.62
C LEU A 262 -12.85 -5.55 5.99
N HIS A 263 -13.06 -5.31 7.29
CA HIS A 263 -14.23 -4.58 7.78
C HIS A 263 -14.30 -3.16 7.20
N THR A 264 -13.18 -2.46 7.18
CA THR A 264 -13.13 -1.08 6.65
C THR A 264 -13.43 -1.06 5.16
N LEU A 265 -12.79 -1.92 4.36
CA LEU A 265 -13.01 -1.99 2.91
C LEU A 265 -14.46 -2.34 2.59
N GLU A 266 -15.08 -3.28 3.33
CA GLU A 266 -16.50 -3.64 3.15
C GLU A 266 -17.42 -2.46 3.35
N ASN A 267 -17.15 -1.63 4.37
CA ASN A 267 -17.98 -0.47 4.71
C ASN A 267 -17.84 0.71 3.72
N ILE A 268 -16.68 0.87 3.06
CA ILE A 268 -16.42 2.02 2.21
C ILE A 268 -16.55 1.73 0.70
N LYS A 269 -16.55 0.45 0.28
CA LYS A 269 -16.48 0.05 -1.14
C LYS A 269 -17.59 0.63 -2.03
N ASP A 270 -18.75 0.96 -1.45
CA ASP A 270 -19.93 1.42 -2.19
C ASP A 270 -20.20 2.94 -2.06
N ILE A 271 -19.29 3.67 -1.40
CA ILE A 271 -19.40 5.13 -1.29
C ILE A 271 -19.25 5.77 -2.67
N GLN A 272 -20.28 6.54 -3.09
CA GLN A 272 -20.39 7.13 -4.43
C GLN A 272 -19.61 8.45 -4.58
N LYS A 273 -18.53 8.64 -3.83
CA LYS A 273 -17.65 9.81 -3.85
C LYS A 273 -16.19 9.35 -3.80
N PRO A 274 -15.24 10.22 -4.09
CA PRO A 274 -13.84 9.91 -3.84
C PRO A 274 -13.60 9.62 -2.35
N VAL A 275 -12.91 8.53 -2.08
CA VAL A 275 -12.53 8.10 -0.73
C VAL A 275 -11.02 7.98 -0.66
N LEU A 276 -10.42 8.49 0.42
CA LEU A 276 -9.04 8.23 0.78
C LEU A 276 -9.03 7.37 2.05
N LEU A 277 -8.52 6.16 1.93
CA LEU A 277 -8.26 5.26 3.06
C LEU A 277 -6.78 5.32 3.41
N HIS A 278 -6.47 5.77 4.61
CA HIS A 278 -5.10 5.81 5.14
C HIS A 278 -4.82 4.54 5.92
N VAL A 279 -3.81 3.80 5.49
CA VAL A 279 -3.44 2.48 6.04
C VAL A 279 -2.00 2.55 6.50
N LEU A 280 -1.76 2.29 7.79
CA LEU A 280 -0.41 2.21 8.36
C LEU A 280 0.15 0.81 8.19
N THR A 281 1.35 0.71 7.63
CA THR A 281 2.03 -0.57 7.45
C THR A 281 3.48 -0.50 7.90
N LYS A 282 4.10 -1.66 8.03
CA LYS A 282 5.53 -1.77 8.29
C LYS A 282 6.21 -2.45 7.11
N LYS A 283 7.09 -1.71 6.47
CA LYS A 283 7.88 -2.20 5.35
C LYS A 283 8.79 -3.33 5.79
N GLY A 284 8.66 -4.50 5.16
CA GLY A 284 9.48 -5.67 5.52
C GLY A 284 8.94 -6.50 6.68
N LYS A 285 7.65 -6.39 7.04
CA LYS A 285 7.03 -7.22 8.10
C LYS A 285 7.38 -8.70 7.93
N GLY A 286 7.87 -9.32 9.00
CA GLY A 286 8.29 -10.73 9.04
C GLY A 286 9.78 -10.97 8.75
N MET A 287 10.51 -9.99 8.17
CA MET A 287 11.96 -10.05 7.99
C MET A 287 12.72 -9.03 8.83
N VAL A 288 12.12 -7.87 9.02
CA VAL A 288 12.70 -6.79 9.81
C VAL A 288 12.28 -6.96 11.26
N SER A 289 13.20 -6.82 12.21
CA SER A 289 12.86 -6.89 13.63
C SER A 289 11.88 -5.78 14.00
N MET A 290 10.74 -6.16 14.54
CA MET A 290 9.66 -5.24 14.90
C MET A 290 9.84 -4.61 16.28
N ASN A 291 10.83 -5.08 17.04
CA ASN A 291 11.08 -4.69 18.44
C ASN A 291 12.32 -3.80 18.60
N VAL A 292 12.85 -3.29 17.49
CA VAL A 292 14.12 -2.55 17.47
C VAL A 292 13.86 -1.06 17.37
N ASP A 293 14.83 -0.28 17.86
CA ASP A 293 14.93 1.17 17.68
C ASP A 293 14.55 1.58 16.25
N THR A 294 13.78 2.63 16.11
CA THR A 294 13.28 3.16 14.83
C THR A 294 14.37 3.30 13.76
N ARG A 295 15.61 3.59 14.18
CA ARG A 295 16.76 3.72 13.27
C ARG A 295 17.15 2.39 12.64
N GLU A 296 17.25 1.32 13.43
CA GLU A 296 17.60 -0.02 12.95
C GLU A 296 16.50 -0.58 12.03
N TYR A 297 15.22 -0.31 12.35
CA TYR A 297 14.12 -0.62 11.46
C TYR A 297 14.28 0.07 10.10
N HIS A 298 14.60 1.36 10.07
CA HIS A 298 14.79 2.10 8.84
C HIS A 298 15.96 1.56 8.00
N ASP A 299 17.08 1.29 8.63
CA ASP A 299 18.27 0.75 7.96
C ASP A 299 17.99 -0.62 7.33
N ASP A 300 17.30 -1.50 8.05
CA ASP A 300 16.89 -2.80 7.54
C ASP A 300 15.83 -2.70 6.42
N ALA A 301 14.84 -1.82 6.56
CA ALA A 301 13.83 -1.61 5.53
C ALA A 301 14.44 -1.08 4.22
N VAL A 302 15.49 -0.26 4.29
CA VAL A 302 16.29 0.17 3.12
C VAL A 302 17.05 -1.01 2.53
N LYS A 303 17.75 -1.78 3.34
CA LYS A 303 18.55 -2.94 2.95
C LYS A 303 17.71 -4.00 2.24
N PHE A 304 16.48 -4.26 2.72
CA PHE A 304 15.56 -5.23 2.14
C PHE A 304 14.60 -4.65 1.11
N HIS A 305 14.73 -3.37 0.76
CA HIS A 305 13.90 -2.78 -0.29
C HIS A 305 14.01 -3.56 -1.59
N ALA A 306 15.24 -3.86 -2.03
CA ALA A 306 15.53 -4.75 -3.14
C ALA A 306 16.72 -5.64 -2.79
N VAL A 307 16.51 -6.95 -2.74
CA VAL A 307 17.54 -7.91 -2.40
C VAL A 307 18.21 -8.50 -3.64
N LYS A 308 19.51 -8.77 -3.54
CA LYS A 308 20.26 -9.50 -4.57
C LYS A 308 20.02 -11.01 -4.42
N PRO A 309 20.14 -11.80 -5.49
CA PRO A 309 20.05 -13.24 -5.42
C PRO A 309 21.08 -13.82 -4.43
N ASN A 310 20.63 -14.64 -3.49
CA ASN A 310 21.50 -15.32 -2.51
C ASN A 310 21.59 -16.83 -2.76
N GLY A 311 20.89 -17.34 -3.76
CA GLY A 311 20.72 -18.78 -4.00
C GLY A 311 19.95 -19.45 -2.85
N LYS A 312 20.09 -20.76 -2.69
CA LYS A 312 19.40 -21.55 -1.64
C LYS A 312 19.97 -21.39 -0.22
N LYS A 313 20.80 -20.37 0.03
CA LYS A 313 21.34 -20.13 1.38
C LYS A 313 20.31 -19.38 2.22
N PRO A 314 20.07 -19.81 3.49
CA PRO A 314 19.23 -19.02 4.38
C PRO A 314 19.85 -17.62 4.52
N TYR A 315 19.00 -16.60 4.45
CA TYR A 315 19.46 -15.22 4.57
C TYR A 315 19.95 -14.99 5.99
N LYS A 316 21.28 -15.04 6.16
CA LYS A 316 21.92 -14.60 7.40
C LYS A 316 22.27 -13.11 7.24
N ILE A 317 21.94 -12.32 8.24
CA ILE A 317 22.46 -10.95 8.38
C ILE A 317 23.95 -11.09 8.71
N GLU A 318 24.77 -11.39 7.69
CA GLU A 318 26.22 -11.29 7.84
C GLU A 318 26.56 -9.79 7.75
N LYS A 319 27.19 -9.27 8.79
CA LYS A 319 27.92 -7.99 8.67
C LYS A 319 28.94 -8.20 7.57
N GLU A 320 28.64 -7.76 6.36
CA GLU A 320 29.60 -7.81 5.26
C GLU A 320 30.83 -7.01 5.67
N THR A 321 31.95 -7.68 5.81
CA THR A 321 33.24 -7.00 5.76
C THR A 321 33.31 -6.31 4.40
N PRO A 322 33.59 -4.99 4.34
CA PRO A 322 33.59 -4.26 3.09
C PRO A 322 34.66 -4.86 2.15
N LYS A 323 34.23 -5.61 1.15
CA LYS A 323 35.10 -5.94 0.01
C LYS A 323 35.36 -4.64 -0.70
N ILE A 324 36.65 -4.29 -0.85
CA ILE A 324 37.09 -3.16 -1.69
C ILE A 324 36.69 -3.49 -3.13
N THR A 325 35.51 -3.08 -3.52
CA THR A 325 35.03 -3.12 -4.92
C THR A 325 35.18 -1.73 -5.48
N ALA A 326 35.51 -1.62 -6.79
CA ALA A 326 35.50 -0.32 -7.46
C ALA A 326 34.12 0.34 -7.27
N PRO A 327 34.07 1.63 -6.93
CA PRO A 327 32.80 2.33 -6.73
C PRO A 327 31.98 2.34 -8.03
N VAL A 328 30.67 2.21 -7.91
CA VAL A 328 29.78 2.32 -9.06
C VAL A 328 29.67 3.79 -9.53
N PHE A 329 29.44 4.02 -10.81
CA PHE A 329 29.44 5.37 -11.42
C PHE A 329 28.50 6.35 -10.70
N GLN A 330 27.32 5.91 -10.25
CA GLN A 330 26.38 6.75 -9.52
C GLN A 330 26.91 7.26 -8.19
N ASP A 331 27.69 6.44 -7.48
CA ASP A 331 28.28 6.82 -6.18
C ASP A 331 29.40 7.84 -6.39
N VAL A 332 30.22 7.64 -7.44
CA VAL A 332 31.26 8.61 -7.83
C VAL A 332 30.64 9.94 -8.22
N PHE A 333 29.60 9.90 -9.07
CA PHE A 333 28.91 11.10 -9.51
C PHE A 333 28.26 11.84 -8.32
N GLY A 334 27.57 11.13 -7.44
CA GLY A 334 26.92 11.73 -6.27
C GLY A 334 27.92 12.39 -5.32
N LYS A 335 29.04 11.71 -5.01
CA LYS A 335 30.09 12.27 -4.17
C LYS A 335 30.72 13.51 -4.80
N LEU A 336 31.09 13.43 -6.06
CA LEU A 336 31.69 14.55 -6.80
C LEU A 336 30.76 15.77 -6.86
N THR A 337 29.48 15.54 -7.10
CA THR A 337 28.47 16.61 -7.12
C THR A 337 28.37 17.31 -5.76
N CYS A 338 28.37 16.55 -4.66
CA CYS A 338 28.36 17.10 -3.31
C CYS A 338 29.64 17.90 -3.00
N GLU A 339 30.82 17.40 -3.43
CA GLU A 339 32.10 18.11 -3.26
C GLU A 339 32.11 19.43 -4.04
N ILE A 340 31.66 19.42 -5.28
CA ILE A 340 31.59 20.63 -6.11
C ILE A 340 30.62 21.66 -5.48
N ALA A 341 29.49 21.24 -5.00
CA ALA A 341 28.52 22.12 -4.35
C ALA A 341 29.10 22.78 -3.08
N ARG A 342 29.80 22.02 -2.24
CA ARG A 342 30.44 22.54 -1.02
C ARG A 342 31.58 23.52 -1.29
N ASN A 343 32.30 23.35 -2.38
CA ASN A 343 33.44 24.19 -2.75
C ASN A 343 33.04 25.47 -3.51
N ARG A 344 31.74 25.68 -3.78
CA ARG A 344 31.20 26.86 -4.45
C ARG A 344 30.48 27.84 -3.55
N GLU A 345 30.38 27.54 -2.25
CA GLU A 345 30.01 28.48 -1.20
C GLU A 345 31.26 29.28 -0.77
#